data_184822acd43576aa559aff80226da014
#
_entry.id   184822acd43576aa559aff80226da014
#
_cell.length_a   1.000
_cell.length_b   1.000
_cell.length_c   1.000
_cell.angle_alpha   90.00
_cell.angle_beta   90.00
_cell.angle_gamma   90.00
#
_symmetry.space_group_name_H-M   'P 1'
#
loop_
_entity.id
_entity.type
_entity.pdbx_description
1 polymer ?
#
loop_
_entity_poly.entity_id
_entity_poly.type
_entity_poly.pdbx_seq_one_letter_code
_entity_poly.pdbx_strand_id
1 'polypeptide(L)'
;VITNAAGCGAQLKELHHLFTEAPETEINKWKELENRTIDLLELVASESESLDQQNWNTNEVSVFYDAPCHLMHAQGVDVNPRKLIGSRPGVKLVPLPESNWCCGSAGIYNLVQPELAGSVLQRKIDSIRDTLKKHPETKILLTANPGCLYQIRAGINQAGIPLEVMHPAVFLAGRLQS
;
A
#
# COMPACT_ATOMS: atom_id res chain seq x y z
N VAL A 1 -16.10 2.28 8.67
CA VAL A 1 -15.24 1.07 8.52
C VAL A 1 -13.82 1.54 8.24
N ILE A 2 -12.83 0.95 8.92
CA ILE A 2 -11.41 1.19 8.63
C ILE A 2 -10.87 -0.06 7.95
N THR A 3 -10.18 0.09 6.83
CA THR A 3 -9.56 -1.01 6.09
C THR A 3 -8.07 -0.73 5.85
N ASN A 4 -7.24 -1.76 5.97
CA ASN A 4 -5.80 -1.73 5.65
C ASN A 4 -5.46 -2.57 4.41
N ALA A 5 -6.46 -2.88 3.60
CA ALA A 5 -6.34 -3.66 2.38
C ALA A 5 -6.93 -2.85 1.22
N ALA A 6 -6.07 -2.23 0.42
CA ALA A 6 -6.46 -1.29 -0.62
C ALA A 6 -7.53 -1.84 -1.59
N GLY A 7 -7.43 -3.11 -1.99
CA GLY A 7 -8.42 -3.75 -2.85
C GLY A 7 -9.78 -3.92 -2.19
N CYS A 8 -9.81 -4.34 -0.91
CA CYS A 8 -11.04 -4.46 -0.14
C CYS A 8 -11.67 -3.08 0.12
N GLY A 9 -10.84 -2.07 0.44
CA GLY A 9 -11.29 -0.70 0.63
C GLY A 9 -11.94 -0.12 -0.62
N ALA A 10 -11.33 -0.32 -1.79
CA ALA A 10 -11.88 0.09 -3.07
C ALA A 10 -13.26 -0.55 -3.32
N GLN A 11 -13.39 -1.85 -3.10
CA GLN A 11 -14.67 -2.55 -3.27
C GLN A 11 -15.73 -2.06 -2.28
N LEU A 12 -15.35 -1.80 -1.02
CA LEU A 12 -16.30 -1.28 -0.02
C LEU A 12 -16.76 0.15 -0.33
N LYS A 13 -15.94 0.97 -0.96
CA LYS A 13 -16.28 2.35 -1.36
C LYS A 13 -17.15 2.42 -2.63
N GLU A 14 -17.37 1.30 -3.32
CA GLU A 14 -18.18 1.20 -4.55
C GLU A 14 -19.27 0.11 -4.43
N LEU A 15 -19.65 -0.25 -3.21
CA LEU A 15 -20.47 -1.41 -2.92
C LEU A 15 -21.89 -1.29 -3.52
N HIS A 16 -22.47 -0.08 -3.57
CA HIS A 16 -23.79 0.16 -4.13
C HIS A 16 -23.93 -0.26 -5.60
N HIS A 17 -22.82 -0.27 -6.37
CA HIS A 17 -22.83 -0.71 -7.75
C HIS A 17 -23.15 -2.20 -7.92
N LEU A 18 -22.99 -3.01 -6.88
CA LEU A 18 -23.38 -4.42 -6.89
C LEU A 18 -24.88 -4.64 -6.66
N PHE A 19 -25.60 -3.60 -6.23
CA PHE A 19 -27.00 -3.69 -5.82
C PHE A 19 -27.90 -2.73 -6.60
N THR A 20 -27.61 -2.50 -7.88
CA THR A 20 -28.32 -1.52 -8.74
C THR A 20 -29.82 -1.79 -8.90
N GLU A 21 -30.26 -3.04 -8.76
CA GLU A 21 -31.66 -3.46 -8.86
C GLU A 21 -32.37 -3.50 -7.48
N ALA A 22 -31.66 -3.19 -6.39
CA ALA A 22 -32.24 -3.17 -5.06
C ALA A 22 -33.12 -1.91 -4.85
N PRO A 23 -34.08 -1.95 -3.90
CA PRO A 23 -34.85 -0.77 -3.54
C PRO A 23 -33.95 0.40 -3.11
N GLU A 24 -34.35 1.63 -3.44
CA GLU A 24 -33.57 2.85 -3.14
C GLU A 24 -33.19 2.95 -1.65
N THR A 25 -34.05 2.49 -0.77
CA THR A 25 -33.80 2.45 0.69
C THR A 25 -32.63 1.54 1.06
N GLU A 26 -32.38 0.48 0.31
CA GLU A 26 -31.23 -0.40 0.49
C GLU A 26 -29.99 0.21 -0.14
N ILE A 27 -30.07 0.72 -1.36
CA ILE A 27 -28.98 1.42 -2.03
C ILE A 27 -28.43 2.54 -1.14
N ASN A 28 -29.29 3.30 -0.50
CA ASN A 28 -28.90 4.39 0.41
C ASN A 28 -28.14 3.89 1.64
N LYS A 29 -28.43 2.69 2.17
CA LYS A 29 -27.65 2.08 3.26
C LYS A 29 -26.24 1.72 2.80
N TRP A 30 -26.10 1.22 1.57
CA TRP A 30 -24.77 0.90 1.01
C TRP A 30 -23.95 2.16 0.80
N LYS A 31 -24.55 3.24 0.28
CA LYS A 31 -23.89 4.54 0.14
C LYS A 31 -23.49 5.15 1.50
N GLU A 32 -24.27 4.94 2.54
CA GLU A 32 -23.87 5.34 3.89
C GLU A 32 -22.65 4.57 4.38
N LEU A 33 -22.60 3.25 4.14
CA LEU A 33 -21.44 2.42 4.48
C LEU A 33 -20.19 2.87 3.70
N GLU A 34 -20.31 3.15 2.41
CA GLU A 34 -19.24 3.67 1.56
C GLU A 34 -18.66 4.96 2.12
N ASN A 35 -19.51 5.94 2.42
CA ASN A 35 -19.12 7.23 3.00
C ASN A 35 -18.45 7.11 4.38
N ARG A 36 -18.66 6.00 5.08
CA ARG A 36 -18.07 5.68 6.39
C ARG A 36 -16.87 4.73 6.26
N THR A 37 -16.43 4.44 5.03
CA THR A 37 -15.26 3.59 4.77
C THR A 37 -14.05 4.45 4.47
N ILE A 38 -12.96 4.22 5.20
CA ILE A 38 -11.70 4.96 5.08
C ILE A 38 -10.51 3.97 5.09
N ASP A 39 -9.49 4.26 4.31
CA ASP A 39 -8.22 3.52 4.40
C ASP A 39 -7.46 3.90 5.67
N LEU A 40 -6.79 2.92 6.28
CA LEU A 40 -6.04 3.15 7.52
C LEU A 40 -4.95 4.22 7.36
N LEU A 41 -4.25 4.24 6.23
CA LEU A 41 -3.19 5.24 6.00
C LEU A 41 -3.76 6.64 5.75
N GLU A 42 -4.94 6.72 5.14
CA GLU A 42 -5.67 7.98 4.99
C GLU A 42 -6.09 8.52 6.36
N LEU A 43 -6.69 7.67 7.21
CA LEU A 43 -7.07 8.02 8.57
C LEU A 43 -5.85 8.43 9.42
N VAL A 44 -4.80 7.63 9.41
CA VAL A 44 -3.59 7.93 10.22
C VAL A 44 -2.91 9.21 9.73
N ALA A 45 -2.95 9.50 8.44
CA ALA A 45 -2.42 10.75 7.90
C ALA A 45 -3.26 11.97 8.30
N SER A 46 -4.58 11.83 8.50
CA SER A 46 -5.42 12.92 9.01
C SER A 46 -5.14 13.26 10.48
N GLU A 47 -4.57 12.33 11.24
CA GLU A 47 -4.15 12.49 12.63
C GLU A 47 -2.66 12.88 12.79
N SER A 48 -2.07 13.48 11.76
CA SER A 48 -0.61 13.75 11.69
C SER A 48 -0.10 14.59 12.85
N GLU A 49 -0.86 15.60 13.33
CA GLU A 49 -0.49 16.44 14.47
C GLU A 49 -0.36 15.64 15.78
N SER A 50 -1.27 14.69 16.00
CA SER A 50 -1.20 13.77 17.14
C SER A 50 0.00 12.83 17.05
N LEU A 51 0.32 12.38 15.84
CA LEU A 51 1.49 11.53 15.58
C LEU A 51 2.81 12.27 15.79
N ASP A 52 2.87 13.55 15.47
CA ASP A 52 4.08 14.37 15.63
C ASP A 52 4.47 14.56 17.10
N GLN A 53 3.51 14.38 18.02
CA GLN A 53 3.73 14.41 19.46
C GLN A 53 4.23 13.07 20.05
N GLN A 54 4.23 12.00 19.26
CA GLN A 54 4.66 10.69 19.72
C GLN A 54 6.19 10.58 19.78
N ASN A 55 6.69 9.68 20.63
CA ASN A 55 8.11 9.38 20.71
C ASN A 55 8.50 8.40 19.57
N TRP A 56 9.27 8.89 18.62
CA TRP A 56 9.69 8.12 17.45
C TRP A 56 11.15 7.68 17.57
N ASN A 57 11.42 6.46 17.09
CA ASN A 57 12.79 6.03 16.84
C ASN A 57 13.39 6.89 15.71
N THR A 58 14.47 7.61 16.03
CA THR A 58 15.14 8.54 15.12
C THR A 58 16.29 7.91 14.32
N ASN A 59 16.58 6.62 14.52
CA ASN A 59 17.60 5.92 13.74
C ASN A 59 17.29 6.03 12.25
N GLU A 60 18.31 6.35 11.47
CA GLU A 60 18.15 6.50 10.02
C GLU A 60 17.76 5.18 9.36
N VAL A 61 16.75 5.23 8.51
CA VAL A 61 16.29 4.12 7.69
C VAL A 61 15.82 4.62 6.34
N SER A 62 16.33 4.01 5.27
CA SER A 62 15.87 4.26 3.91
C SER A 62 14.83 3.22 3.53
N VAL A 63 13.70 3.68 2.97
CA VAL A 63 12.59 2.81 2.57
C VAL A 63 12.12 3.14 1.16
N PHE A 64 11.69 2.14 0.42
CA PHE A 64 10.87 2.31 -0.78
C PHE A 64 9.39 2.27 -0.43
N TYR A 65 8.56 2.94 -1.21
CA TYR A 65 7.10 2.80 -1.14
C TYR A 65 6.54 2.46 -2.51
N ASP A 66 5.90 1.30 -2.60
CA ASP A 66 5.11 0.84 -3.73
C ASP A 66 3.63 1.17 -3.48
N ALA A 67 3.08 2.09 -4.29
CA ALA A 67 1.71 2.53 -4.15
C ALA A 67 0.76 1.49 -4.76
N PRO A 68 -0.11 0.83 -3.97
CA PRO A 68 -1.08 -0.10 -4.53
C PRO A 68 -2.01 0.59 -5.52
N CYS A 69 -2.20 0.01 -6.70
CA CYS A 69 -3.04 0.59 -7.74
C CYS A 69 -4.48 0.86 -7.27
N HIS A 70 -5.07 -0.02 -6.46
CA HIS A 70 -6.40 0.18 -5.88
C HIS A 70 -6.45 1.34 -4.87
N LEU A 71 -5.36 1.56 -4.10
CA LEU A 71 -5.31 2.69 -3.17
C LEU A 71 -5.23 4.00 -3.94
N MET A 72 -4.34 4.06 -4.92
CA MET A 72 -4.08 5.27 -5.68
C MET A 72 -5.20 5.61 -6.66
N HIS A 73 -5.62 4.64 -7.50
CA HIS A 73 -6.56 4.91 -8.59
C HIS A 73 -8.03 4.77 -8.20
N ALA A 74 -8.38 3.77 -7.38
CA ALA A 74 -9.76 3.55 -7.01
C ALA A 74 -10.17 4.36 -5.77
N GLN A 75 -9.25 4.57 -4.82
CA GLN A 75 -9.58 5.34 -3.60
C GLN A 75 -9.03 6.77 -3.61
N GLY A 76 -8.20 7.16 -4.56
CA GLY A 76 -7.60 8.51 -4.63
C GLY A 76 -6.56 8.79 -3.55
N VAL A 77 -6.03 7.77 -2.87
CA VAL A 77 -5.11 7.88 -1.73
C VAL A 77 -3.69 7.57 -2.19
N ASP A 78 -2.91 8.58 -2.56
CA ASP A 78 -1.48 8.45 -2.95
C ASP A 78 -0.57 9.38 -2.15
N VAL A 79 -0.90 10.65 -2.07
CA VAL A 79 -0.05 11.68 -1.46
C VAL A 79 0.06 11.48 0.05
N ASN A 80 -1.02 11.12 0.72
CA ASN A 80 -1.09 10.99 2.16
C ASN A 80 -0.15 9.91 2.72
N PRO A 81 -0.13 8.67 2.18
CA PRO A 81 0.83 7.65 2.63
C PRO A 81 2.29 8.08 2.46
N ARG A 82 2.63 8.74 1.35
CA ARG A 82 4.00 9.20 1.09
C ARG A 82 4.43 10.28 2.07
N LYS A 83 3.57 11.28 2.33
CA LYS A 83 3.81 12.32 3.34
C LYS A 83 3.93 11.71 4.73
N LEU A 84 2.99 10.82 5.10
CA LEU A 84 2.98 10.15 6.39
C LEU A 84 4.28 9.40 6.66
N ILE A 85 4.77 8.62 5.70
CA ILE A 85 6.02 7.86 5.83
C ILE A 85 7.23 8.79 5.86
N GLY A 86 7.32 9.69 4.88
CA GLY A 86 8.50 10.53 4.68
C GLY A 86 8.69 11.64 5.72
N SER A 87 7.63 12.00 6.48
CA SER A 87 7.72 12.99 7.56
C SER A 87 8.14 12.38 8.90
N ARG A 88 8.27 11.07 9.02
CA ARG A 88 8.66 10.44 10.30
C ARG A 88 10.16 10.62 10.56
N PRO A 89 10.54 10.93 11.81
CA PRO A 89 11.94 11.14 12.19
C PRO A 89 12.83 9.97 11.75
N GLY A 90 13.98 10.27 11.17
CA GLY A 90 14.97 9.29 10.70
C GLY A 90 14.55 8.49 9.46
N VAL A 91 13.37 8.72 8.87
CA VAL A 91 12.91 8.00 7.67
C VAL A 91 13.27 8.76 6.40
N LYS A 92 14.02 8.10 5.53
CA LYS A 92 14.30 8.58 4.16
C LYS A 92 13.45 7.77 3.17
N LEU A 93 12.43 8.42 2.61
CA LEU A 93 11.64 7.83 1.54
C LEU A 93 12.39 7.99 0.22
N VAL A 94 12.89 6.88 -0.31
CA VAL A 94 13.64 6.83 -1.56
C VAL A 94 12.66 6.68 -2.73
N PRO A 95 12.74 7.55 -3.76
CA PRO A 95 11.89 7.43 -4.93
C PRO A 95 12.04 6.07 -5.62
N LEU A 96 10.94 5.38 -5.86
CA LEU A 96 10.88 4.12 -6.60
C LEU A 96 10.19 4.38 -7.93
N PRO A 97 10.90 4.29 -9.07
CA PRO A 97 10.28 4.36 -10.39
C PRO A 97 9.19 3.29 -10.55
N GLU A 98 8.15 3.62 -11.30
CA GLU A 98 7.02 2.70 -11.54
C GLU A 98 6.34 2.18 -10.24
N SER A 99 6.50 2.89 -9.12
CA SER A 99 5.86 2.51 -7.85
C SER A 99 4.32 2.43 -7.94
N ASN A 100 3.73 3.12 -8.91
CA ASN A 100 2.29 3.16 -9.20
C ASN A 100 1.82 2.07 -10.19
N TRP A 101 2.72 1.23 -10.69
CA TRP A 101 2.36 0.13 -11.58
C TRP A 101 1.82 -1.06 -10.81
N CYS A 102 0.97 -1.86 -11.48
CA CYS A 102 0.40 -3.06 -10.85
C CYS A 102 1.50 -4.06 -10.46
N CYS A 103 1.28 -4.75 -9.34
CA CYS A 103 2.15 -5.85 -8.89
C CYS A 103 1.80 -7.21 -9.54
N GLY A 104 0.72 -7.26 -10.34
CA GLY A 104 0.22 -8.49 -10.95
C GLY A 104 -0.75 -9.30 -10.09
N SER A 105 -0.95 -8.96 -8.80
CA SER A 105 -1.85 -9.73 -7.92
C SER A 105 -3.33 -9.59 -8.33
N ALA A 106 -3.84 -8.36 -8.48
CA ALA A 106 -5.20 -8.01 -8.92
C ALA A 106 -6.31 -8.98 -8.46
N GLY A 107 -6.51 -9.09 -7.16
CA GLY A 107 -7.46 -10.05 -6.56
C GLY A 107 -7.00 -11.49 -6.77
N ILE A 108 -7.74 -12.26 -7.57
CA ILE A 108 -7.41 -13.65 -7.92
C ILE A 108 -6.70 -13.77 -9.27
N TYR A 109 -6.35 -12.66 -9.92
CA TYR A 109 -5.79 -12.68 -11.27
C TYR A 109 -4.49 -13.48 -11.35
N ASN A 110 -3.63 -13.39 -10.35
CA ASN A 110 -2.40 -14.17 -10.26
C ASN A 110 -2.62 -15.69 -10.14
N LEU A 111 -3.82 -16.14 -9.76
CA LEU A 111 -4.18 -17.55 -9.69
C LEU A 111 -4.78 -18.04 -11.02
N VAL A 112 -5.57 -17.20 -11.69
CA VAL A 112 -6.28 -17.60 -12.93
C VAL A 112 -5.48 -17.25 -14.19
N GLN A 113 -4.53 -16.33 -14.12
CA GLN A 113 -3.66 -15.88 -15.23
C GLN A 113 -2.19 -15.77 -14.76
N PRO A 114 -1.58 -16.88 -14.27
CA PRO A 114 -0.27 -16.82 -13.60
C PRO A 114 0.86 -16.34 -14.51
N GLU A 115 0.84 -16.65 -15.80
CA GLU A 115 1.88 -16.22 -16.75
C GLU A 115 1.87 -14.68 -16.97
N LEU A 116 0.69 -14.13 -17.19
CA LEU A 116 0.55 -12.68 -17.37
C LEU A 116 0.84 -11.92 -16.08
N ALA A 117 0.32 -12.41 -14.96
CA ALA A 117 0.60 -11.86 -13.63
C ALA A 117 2.10 -11.90 -13.30
N GLY A 118 2.78 -13.00 -13.67
CA GLY A 118 4.22 -13.16 -13.53
C GLY A 118 5.01 -12.17 -14.36
N SER A 119 4.59 -11.91 -15.60
CA SER A 119 5.23 -10.91 -16.48
C SER A 119 5.10 -9.48 -15.92
N VAL A 120 3.94 -9.13 -15.37
CA VAL A 120 3.70 -7.85 -14.69
C VAL A 120 4.58 -7.73 -13.44
N LEU A 121 4.62 -8.78 -12.61
CA LEU A 121 5.49 -8.84 -11.43
C LEU A 121 6.95 -8.69 -11.80
N GLN A 122 7.42 -9.39 -12.82
CA GLN A 122 8.83 -9.37 -13.24
C GLN A 122 9.29 -7.93 -13.55
N ARG A 123 8.49 -7.16 -14.29
CA ARG A 123 8.79 -5.74 -14.56
C ARG A 123 8.95 -4.93 -13.27
N LYS A 124 8.07 -5.13 -12.29
CA LYS A 124 8.17 -4.47 -11.00
C LYS A 124 9.44 -4.88 -10.24
N ILE A 125 9.76 -6.16 -10.24
CA ILE A 125 10.98 -6.69 -9.59
C ILE A 125 12.25 -6.11 -10.25
N ASP A 126 12.27 -5.96 -11.57
CA ASP A 126 13.41 -5.37 -12.28
C ASP A 126 13.57 -3.88 -11.92
N SER A 127 12.48 -3.10 -11.86
CA SER A 127 12.51 -1.71 -11.40
C SER A 127 13.03 -1.58 -9.96
N ILE A 128 12.57 -2.45 -9.05
CA ILE A 128 13.05 -2.51 -7.66
C ILE A 128 14.55 -2.85 -7.61
N ARG A 129 14.98 -3.87 -8.35
CA ARG A 129 16.38 -4.30 -8.41
C ARG A 129 17.30 -3.19 -8.91
N ASP A 130 16.91 -2.50 -9.98
CA ASP A 130 17.73 -1.45 -10.57
C ASP A 130 17.79 -0.20 -9.69
N THR A 131 16.70 0.08 -8.96
CA THR A 131 16.68 1.17 -7.97
C THR A 131 17.54 0.82 -6.75
N LEU A 132 17.48 -0.42 -6.28
CA LEU A 132 18.29 -0.89 -5.14
C LEU A 132 19.79 -0.84 -5.43
N LYS A 133 20.23 -1.08 -6.69
CA LYS A 133 21.65 -0.90 -7.08
C LYS A 133 22.14 0.53 -6.86
N LYS A 134 21.25 1.53 -7.01
CA LYS A 134 21.55 2.96 -6.80
C LYS A 134 21.41 3.38 -5.34
N HIS A 135 20.63 2.63 -4.55
CA HIS A 135 20.31 2.89 -3.15
C HIS A 135 20.52 1.63 -2.29
N PRO A 136 21.76 1.10 -2.20
CA PRO A 136 22.06 -0.18 -1.53
C PRO A 136 21.82 -0.14 -0.01
N GLU A 137 21.71 1.06 0.56
CA GLU A 137 21.35 1.28 1.96
C GLU A 137 19.90 0.92 2.28
N THR A 138 19.02 0.90 1.26
CA THR A 138 17.60 0.59 1.46
C THR A 138 17.39 -0.88 1.72
N LYS A 139 16.67 -1.22 2.79
CA LYS A 139 16.40 -2.61 3.20
C LYS A 139 14.93 -2.95 3.30
N ILE A 140 14.05 -1.94 3.16
CA ILE A 140 12.62 -2.09 3.38
C ILE A 140 11.86 -1.56 2.15
N LEU A 141 10.86 -2.34 1.72
CA LEU A 141 9.85 -1.92 0.75
C LEU A 141 8.48 -1.98 1.41
N LEU A 142 7.77 -0.87 1.38
CA LEU A 142 6.45 -0.71 1.97
C LEU A 142 5.38 -0.79 0.88
N THR A 143 4.29 -1.52 1.14
CA THR A 143 3.10 -1.51 0.27
C THR A 143 1.82 -1.74 1.07
N ALA A 144 0.78 -0.95 0.80
CA ALA A 144 -0.44 -0.87 1.61
C ALA A 144 -1.57 -1.77 1.11
N ASN A 145 -1.23 -2.92 0.54
CA ASN A 145 -2.22 -3.91 0.12
C ASN A 145 -1.69 -5.34 0.32
N PRO A 146 -2.38 -6.20 1.08
CA PRO A 146 -1.92 -7.58 1.32
C PRO A 146 -1.62 -8.37 0.04
N GLY A 147 -2.45 -8.25 -1.00
CA GLY A 147 -2.21 -8.90 -2.28
C GLY A 147 -0.89 -8.48 -2.91
N CYS A 148 -0.61 -7.16 -2.98
CA CYS A 148 0.66 -6.63 -3.47
C CYS A 148 1.82 -7.06 -2.58
N LEU A 149 1.64 -7.03 -1.25
CA LEU A 149 2.66 -7.41 -0.29
C LEU A 149 3.15 -8.84 -0.51
N TYR A 150 2.23 -9.81 -0.61
CA TYR A 150 2.60 -11.22 -0.82
C TYR A 150 3.16 -11.44 -2.23
N GLN A 151 2.60 -10.82 -3.25
CA GLN A 151 3.05 -10.95 -4.63
C GLN A 151 4.47 -10.41 -4.81
N ILE A 152 4.75 -9.19 -4.33
CA ILE A 152 6.07 -8.58 -4.41
C ILE A 152 7.07 -9.34 -3.54
N ARG A 153 6.69 -9.75 -2.34
CA ARG A 153 7.55 -10.55 -1.44
C ARG A 153 7.98 -11.86 -2.11
N ALA A 154 7.05 -12.56 -2.76
CA ALA A 154 7.36 -13.78 -3.51
C ALA A 154 8.38 -13.50 -4.64
N GLY A 155 8.16 -12.46 -5.44
CA GLY A 155 9.08 -12.07 -6.51
C GLY A 155 10.47 -11.64 -6.00
N ILE A 156 10.53 -10.89 -4.90
CA ILE A 156 11.78 -10.47 -4.25
C ILE A 156 12.55 -11.69 -3.74
N ASN A 157 11.88 -12.63 -3.07
CA ASN A 157 12.51 -13.86 -2.57
C ASN A 157 13.03 -14.72 -3.71
N GLN A 158 12.22 -14.91 -4.76
CA GLN A 158 12.64 -15.67 -5.95
C GLN A 158 13.84 -15.03 -6.66
N ALA A 159 13.90 -13.71 -6.67
CA ALA A 159 15.00 -12.96 -7.30
C ALA A 159 16.25 -12.81 -6.39
N GLY A 160 16.22 -13.29 -5.16
CA GLY A 160 17.32 -13.17 -4.19
C GLY A 160 17.64 -11.71 -3.81
N ILE A 161 16.65 -10.82 -3.85
CA ILE A 161 16.82 -9.41 -3.51
C ILE A 161 16.72 -9.23 -1.98
N PRO A 162 17.70 -8.58 -1.32
CA PRO A 162 17.77 -8.47 0.14
C PRO A 162 16.89 -7.29 0.64
N LEU A 163 15.59 -7.35 0.37
CA LEU A 163 14.58 -6.39 0.84
C LEU A 163 13.53 -7.08 1.69
N GLU A 164 13.19 -6.48 2.83
CA GLU A 164 12.01 -6.85 3.60
C GLU A 164 10.78 -6.12 3.05
N VAL A 165 9.69 -6.85 2.80
CA VAL A 165 8.42 -6.25 2.33
C VAL A 165 7.43 -6.25 3.47
N MET A 166 6.89 -5.07 3.83
CA MET A 166 5.92 -4.95 4.91
C MET A 166 4.84 -3.90 4.63
N HIS A 167 3.77 -3.96 5.43
CA HIS A 167 2.73 -2.95 5.37
C HIS A 167 3.18 -1.66 6.08
N PRO A 168 2.88 -0.46 5.55
CA PRO A 168 3.29 0.81 6.17
C PRO A 168 2.84 0.96 7.62
N ALA A 169 1.64 0.49 7.99
CA ALA A 169 1.17 0.55 9.38
C ALA A 169 2.06 -0.28 10.33
N VAL A 170 2.54 -1.44 9.89
CA VAL A 170 3.48 -2.27 10.67
C VAL A 170 4.81 -1.56 10.84
N PHE A 171 5.33 -0.98 9.76
CA PHE A 171 6.56 -0.18 9.79
C PHE A 171 6.44 1.00 10.77
N LEU A 172 5.38 1.79 10.66
CA LEU A 172 5.15 2.95 11.53
C LEU A 172 4.99 2.54 12.99
N ALA A 173 4.20 1.50 13.27
CA ALA A 173 4.04 0.99 14.64
C ALA A 173 5.37 0.51 15.24
N GLY A 174 6.23 -0.15 14.45
CA GLY A 174 7.55 -0.59 14.89
C GLY A 174 8.55 0.53 15.15
N ARG A 175 8.24 1.77 14.74
CA ARG A 175 9.07 2.94 15.01
C ARG A 175 8.59 3.79 16.19
N LEU A 176 7.42 3.49 16.75
CA LEU A 176 6.97 4.11 18.00
C LEU A 176 7.74 3.53 19.18
N GLN A 177 8.17 4.41 20.08
CA GLN A 177 8.84 4.04 21.34
C GLN A 177 7.84 4.19 22.50
N SER A 178 7.82 3.20 23.35
CA SER A 178 7.04 3.22 24.61
C SER A 178 7.61 4.21 25.62
#